data_f8dba726ca9edaf9eb548d1bea887684
#
_entry.id   f8dba726ca9edaf9eb548d1bea887684
#
_cell.length_a   1.000
_cell.length_b   1.000
_cell.length_c   1.000
_cell.angle_alpha   90.00
_cell.angle_beta   90.00
_cell.angle_gamma   90.00
#
_symmetry.space_group_name_H-M   'P 1'
#
loop_
_entity.id
_entity.type
_entity.pdbx_description
1 polymer ?
#
loop_
_entity_poly.entity_id
_entity_poly.type
_entity_poly.pdbx_seq_one_letter_code
_entity_poly.pdbx_strand_id
1 'polypeptide(L)'
;MSESEEKNNVGMTSTFYFFVLTFAIFWGGTFAIYYLPDLYYLQNQESLIGILATLLVGIPSFAPTISALIATAYFEGKSGLKHFIKSLTKIKVKYYWYLLVFFLPIFVYSLPILFNIALGNPSNHDYFNTNLWGITLPVVLSNIIFAGFAEEPGWRGYALPKMNQHYKPIISGIIIGVIWAFWHLLFYVLGSRPWSTFPQFVFTVTVISCIYTLIYQKTKSIPLMIIFHVMHNLSNTAFINYLDPLWGGIIYFVILVMILFRDSKIMLNKISPQNGKPNI
;
A
#
# COMPACT_ATOMS: atom_id res chain seq x y z
N MET A 1 35.53 10.92 -3.37
CA MET A 1 34.25 10.39 -2.85
C MET A 1 34.53 9.03 -2.24
N SER A 2 34.11 8.77 -1.02
CA SER A 2 34.35 7.45 -0.40
C SER A 2 33.41 6.40 -1.03
N GLU A 3 33.82 5.12 -1.01
CA GLU A 3 32.99 4.01 -1.54
C GLU A 3 31.59 3.97 -0.89
N SER A 4 31.49 4.42 0.37
CA SER A 4 30.21 4.57 1.08
C SER A 4 29.35 5.71 0.55
N GLU A 5 29.94 6.83 0.12
CA GLU A 5 29.23 7.96 -0.49
C GLU A 5 28.71 7.59 -1.88
N GLU A 6 29.50 6.85 -2.65
CA GLU A 6 29.10 6.37 -3.97
C GLU A 6 27.93 5.39 -3.89
N LYS A 7 27.97 4.42 -2.99
CA LYS A 7 26.84 3.49 -2.73
C LYS A 7 25.58 4.21 -2.25
N ASN A 8 25.73 5.23 -1.40
CA ASN A 8 24.61 6.05 -0.94
C ASN A 8 23.97 6.82 -2.11
N ASN A 9 24.78 7.45 -2.96
CA ASN A 9 24.28 8.19 -4.11
C ASN A 9 23.54 7.27 -5.09
N VAL A 10 24.05 6.07 -5.37
CA VAL A 10 23.38 5.07 -6.20
C VAL A 10 22.03 4.66 -5.60
N GLY A 11 21.94 4.49 -4.28
CA GLY A 11 20.72 4.15 -3.59
C GLY A 11 19.61 5.19 -3.74
N MET A 12 19.93 6.49 -3.57
CA MET A 12 18.98 7.58 -3.75
C MET A 12 18.58 7.75 -5.21
N THR A 13 19.54 7.70 -6.14
CA THR A 13 19.30 7.78 -7.58
C THR A 13 18.36 6.67 -8.02
N SER A 14 18.61 5.42 -7.61
CA SER A 14 17.75 4.29 -7.98
C SER A 14 16.33 4.41 -7.40
N THR A 15 16.18 4.99 -6.21
CA THR A 15 14.87 5.27 -5.60
C THR A 15 14.11 6.36 -6.36
N PHE A 16 14.79 7.41 -6.80
CA PHE A 16 14.19 8.46 -7.64
C PHE A 16 13.70 7.89 -8.97
N TYR A 17 14.53 7.09 -9.66
CA TYR A 17 14.11 6.40 -10.89
C TYR A 17 12.90 5.50 -10.68
N PHE A 18 12.88 4.76 -9.58
CA PHE A 18 11.72 3.95 -9.22
C PHE A 18 10.44 4.79 -9.14
N PHE A 19 10.45 5.94 -8.44
CA PHE A 19 9.26 6.79 -8.33
C PHE A 19 8.85 7.35 -9.69
N VAL A 20 9.79 7.87 -10.48
CA VAL A 20 9.49 8.41 -11.82
C VAL A 20 8.86 7.33 -12.71
N LEU A 21 9.43 6.13 -12.77
CA LEU A 21 8.89 5.03 -13.55
C LEU A 21 7.50 4.61 -13.03
N THR A 22 7.31 4.56 -11.72
CA THR A 22 6.02 4.19 -11.12
C THR A 22 4.91 5.14 -11.54
N PHE A 23 5.16 6.44 -11.53
CA PHE A 23 4.20 7.44 -12.01
C PHE A 23 4.01 7.35 -13.54
N ALA A 24 5.09 7.27 -14.30
CA ALA A 24 5.03 7.21 -15.75
C ALA A 24 4.23 5.99 -16.25
N ILE A 25 4.46 4.80 -15.68
CA ILE A 25 3.77 3.57 -16.08
C ILE A 25 2.29 3.65 -15.66
N PHE A 26 2.00 4.05 -14.40
CA PHE A 26 0.62 4.10 -13.93
C PHE A 26 -0.20 5.16 -14.64
N TRP A 27 0.27 6.40 -14.64
CA TRP A 27 -0.46 7.51 -15.23
C TRP A 27 -0.54 7.36 -16.74
N GLY A 28 0.58 7.02 -17.40
CA GLY A 28 0.60 6.80 -18.84
C GLY A 28 -0.30 5.64 -19.28
N GLY A 29 -0.24 4.50 -18.58
CA GLY A 29 -1.08 3.34 -18.85
C GLY A 29 -2.57 3.63 -18.58
N THR A 30 -2.89 4.30 -17.48
CA THR A 30 -4.27 4.63 -17.12
C THR A 30 -4.85 5.68 -18.10
N PHE A 31 -4.09 6.70 -18.49
CA PHE A 31 -4.52 7.63 -19.53
C PHE A 31 -4.74 6.93 -20.87
N ALA A 32 -3.82 6.05 -21.29
CA ALA A 32 -4.00 5.30 -22.52
C ALA A 32 -5.30 4.48 -22.50
N ILE A 33 -5.62 3.82 -21.38
CA ILE A 33 -6.86 3.05 -21.22
C ILE A 33 -8.09 3.97 -21.19
N TYR A 34 -8.01 5.12 -20.52
CA TYR A 34 -9.11 6.08 -20.43
C TYR A 34 -9.57 6.58 -21.80
N TYR A 35 -8.66 6.71 -22.77
CA TYR A 35 -8.99 7.08 -24.15
C TYR A 35 -9.34 5.87 -25.04
N LEU A 36 -9.58 4.69 -24.47
CA LEU A 36 -10.11 3.51 -25.13
C LEU A 36 -11.51 3.18 -24.56
N PRO A 37 -12.56 3.94 -24.94
CA PRO A 37 -13.88 3.83 -24.34
C PRO A 37 -14.50 2.43 -24.49
N ASP A 38 -14.20 1.72 -25.59
CA ASP A 38 -14.67 0.35 -25.82
C ASP A 38 -14.12 -0.62 -24.74
N LEU A 39 -12.87 -0.43 -24.30
CA LEU A 39 -12.27 -1.27 -23.27
C LEU A 39 -12.94 -1.08 -21.91
N TYR A 40 -13.29 0.18 -21.59
CA TYR A 40 -14.03 0.51 -20.36
C TYR A 40 -15.45 -0.08 -20.39
N TYR A 41 -16.12 -0.05 -21.56
CA TYR A 41 -17.44 -0.67 -21.75
C TYR A 41 -17.38 -2.19 -21.64
N LEU A 42 -16.36 -2.81 -22.25
CA LEU A 42 -16.18 -4.27 -22.25
C LEU A 42 -15.95 -4.85 -20.84
N GLN A 43 -15.26 -4.14 -19.93
CA GLN A 43 -15.01 -4.65 -18.57
C GLN A 43 -16.30 -4.88 -17.75
N ASN A 44 -17.39 -4.19 -18.09
CA ASN A 44 -18.67 -4.31 -17.40
C ASN A 44 -19.54 -5.47 -17.94
N GLN A 45 -19.04 -6.26 -18.90
CA GLN A 45 -19.77 -7.39 -19.43
C GLN A 45 -19.49 -8.66 -18.61
N GLU A 46 -20.51 -9.41 -18.29
CA GLU A 46 -20.42 -10.74 -17.66
C GLU A 46 -20.00 -11.79 -18.69
N SER A 47 -18.78 -11.69 -19.20
CA SER A 47 -18.24 -12.52 -20.28
C SER A 47 -16.73 -12.71 -20.11
N LEU A 48 -16.14 -13.67 -20.83
CA LEU A 48 -14.69 -13.83 -20.89
C LEU A 48 -13.99 -12.55 -21.38
N ILE A 49 -14.62 -11.83 -22.32
CA ILE A 49 -14.11 -10.55 -22.83
C ILE A 49 -14.10 -9.51 -21.71
N GLY A 50 -15.14 -9.44 -20.87
CA GLY A 50 -15.20 -8.55 -19.72
C GLY A 50 -14.10 -8.86 -18.68
N ILE A 51 -13.86 -10.14 -18.42
CA ILE A 51 -12.76 -10.56 -17.54
C ILE A 51 -11.41 -10.11 -18.12
N LEU A 52 -11.15 -10.35 -19.41
CA LEU A 52 -9.90 -9.94 -20.05
C LEU A 52 -9.74 -8.41 -20.06
N ALA A 53 -10.80 -7.66 -20.32
CA ALA A 53 -10.80 -6.20 -20.27
C ALA A 53 -10.48 -5.70 -18.84
N THR A 54 -11.08 -6.30 -17.82
CA THR A 54 -10.78 -5.98 -16.41
C THR A 54 -9.32 -6.24 -16.06
N LEU A 55 -8.76 -7.35 -16.51
CA LEU A 55 -7.34 -7.65 -16.31
C LEU A 55 -6.45 -6.62 -17.00
N LEU A 56 -6.76 -6.24 -18.24
CA LEU A 56 -6.01 -5.21 -18.99
C LEU A 56 -6.06 -3.85 -18.30
N VAL A 57 -7.25 -3.42 -17.86
CA VAL A 57 -7.45 -2.16 -17.12
C VAL A 57 -6.65 -2.16 -15.80
N GLY A 58 -6.47 -3.32 -15.18
CA GLY A 58 -5.70 -3.48 -13.95
C GLY A 58 -4.17 -3.46 -14.12
N ILE A 59 -3.63 -3.67 -15.34
CA ILE A 59 -2.17 -3.73 -15.57
C ILE A 59 -1.41 -2.50 -15.07
N PRO A 60 -1.84 -1.25 -15.28
CA PRO A 60 -1.14 -0.09 -14.76
C PRO A 60 -0.93 -0.10 -13.25
N SER A 61 -1.80 -0.76 -12.47
CA SER A 61 -1.65 -0.89 -11.01
C SER A 61 -0.35 -1.60 -10.62
N PHE A 62 0.22 -2.44 -11.50
CA PHE A 62 1.51 -3.09 -11.27
C PHE A 62 2.71 -2.16 -11.41
N ALA A 63 2.50 -0.87 -11.70
CA ALA A 63 3.58 0.09 -11.88
C ALA A 63 4.63 0.06 -10.75
N PRO A 64 4.28 0.01 -9.45
CA PRO A 64 5.29 -0.07 -8.39
C PRO A 64 6.12 -1.35 -8.46
N THR A 65 5.51 -2.50 -8.68
CA THR A 65 6.23 -3.78 -8.79
C THR A 65 7.09 -3.85 -10.04
N ILE A 66 6.57 -3.42 -11.19
CA ILE A 66 7.31 -3.37 -12.45
C ILE A 66 8.51 -2.43 -12.34
N SER A 67 8.30 -1.23 -11.78
CA SER A 67 9.38 -0.24 -11.59
C SER A 67 10.46 -0.75 -10.66
N ALA A 68 10.09 -1.50 -9.60
CA ALA A 68 11.05 -2.12 -8.69
C ALA A 68 11.89 -3.19 -9.39
N LEU A 69 11.28 -4.02 -10.23
CA LEU A 69 11.98 -5.03 -11.03
C LEU A 69 12.95 -4.38 -12.02
N ILE A 70 12.49 -3.36 -12.77
CA ILE A 70 13.32 -2.63 -13.74
C ILE A 70 14.48 -1.93 -13.02
N ALA A 71 14.20 -1.17 -11.96
CA ALA A 71 15.24 -0.44 -11.23
C ALA A 71 16.25 -1.40 -10.59
N THR A 72 15.79 -2.51 -10.00
CA THR A 72 16.71 -3.52 -9.45
C THR A 72 17.56 -4.15 -10.54
N ALA A 73 16.99 -4.53 -11.68
CA ALA A 73 17.73 -5.12 -12.78
C ALA A 73 18.78 -4.16 -13.34
N TYR A 74 18.43 -2.87 -13.47
CA TYR A 74 19.32 -1.85 -14.01
C TYR A 74 20.46 -1.48 -13.08
N PHE A 75 20.17 -1.20 -11.79
CA PHE A 75 21.17 -0.71 -10.82
C PHE A 75 21.93 -1.82 -10.08
N GLU A 76 21.36 -3.01 -9.93
CA GLU A 76 21.91 -4.09 -9.11
C GLU A 76 22.15 -5.39 -9.92
N GLY A 77 21.71 -5.42 -11.17
CA GLY A 77 21.91 -6.52 -12.10
C GLY A 77 21.19 -7.81 -11.70
N LYS A 78 21.59 -8.93 -12.29
CA LYS A 78 20.96 -10.25 -12.08
C LYS A 78 21.00 -10.72 -10.62
N SER A 79 22.08 -10.39 -9.90
CA SER A 79 22.24 -10.78 -8.48
C SER A 79 21.24 -10.02 -7.60
N GLY A 80 21.12 -8.70 -7.79
CA GLY A 80 20.13 -7.89 -7.10
C GLY A 80 18.71 -8.33 -7.36
N LEU A 81 18.38 -8.62 -8.63
CA LEU A 81 17.06 -9.11 -9.02
C LEU A 81 16.71 -10.44 -8.33
N LYS A 82 17.65 -11.40 -8.30
CA LYS A 82 17.46 -12.67 -7.58
C LYS A 82 17.22 -12.46 -6.09
N HIS A 83 17.98 -11.54 -5.48
CA HIS A 83 17.82 -11.20 -4.07
C HIS A 83 16.46 -10.54 -3.80
N PHE A 84 16.07 -9.58 -4.63
CA PHE A 84 14.77 -8.90 -4.54
C PHE A 84 13.61 -9.89 -4.62
N ILE A 85 13.58 -10.76 -5.64
CA ILE A 85 12.53 -11.80 -5.79
C ILE A 85 12.49 -12.73 -4.57
N LYS A 86 13.64 -13.17 -4.07
CA LYS A 86 13.71 -14.00 -2.85
C LYS A 86 13.14 -13.27 -1.64
N SER A 87 13.33 -11.95 -1.52
CA SER A 87 12.80 -11.17 -0.40
C SER A 87 11.27 -11.12 -0.36
N LEU A 88 10.61 -11.28 -1.53
CA LEU A 88 9.15 -11.26 -1.65
C LEU A 88 8.47 -12.51 -1.08
N THR A 89 9.22 -13.59 -0.82
CA THR A 89 8.65 -14.88 -0.41
C THR A 89 8.80 -15.18 1.08
N LYS A 90 9.21 -14.21 1.89
CA LYS A 90 9.41 -14.41 3.33
C LYS A 90 8.07 -14.52 4.08
N ILE A 91 7.61 -15.76 4.29
CA ILE A 91 6.37 -16.07 5.03
C ILE A 91 6.65 -16.49 6.50
N LYS A 92 7.87 -16.89 6.84
CA LYS A 92 8.20 -17.38 8.19
C LYS A 92 8.34 -16.19 9.17
N VAL A 93 7.22 -15.82 9.78
CA VAL A 93 7.11 -14.84 10.85
C VAL A 93 6.26 -15.40 11.98
N LYS A 94 6.32 -14.79 13.17
CA LYS A 94 5.51 -15.25 14.30
C LYS A 94 4.02 -15.08 13.99
N TYR A 95 3.21 -16.08 14.33
CA TYR A 95 1.78 -16.16 13.95
C TYR A 95 0.93 -14.94 14.35
N TYR A 96 1.25 -14.31 15.48
CA TYR A 96 0.51 -13.14 15.95
C TYR A 96 0.60 -11.94 14.98
N TRP A 97 1.62 -11.88 14.10
CA TRP A 97 1.68 -10.86 13.07
C TRP A 97 0.60 -11.09 12.00
N TYR A 98 0.30 -12.34 11.65
CA TYR A 98 -0.80 -12.67 10.75
C TYR A 98 -2.14 -12.27 11.35
N LEU A 99 -2.36 -12.56 12.64
CA LEU A 99 -3.56 -12.13 13.35
C LEU A 99 -3.67 -10.60 13.38
N LEU A 100 -2.56 -9.91 13.67
CA LEU A 100 -2.53 -8.45 13.71
C LEU A 100 -2.93 -7.85 12.35
N VAL A 101 -2.26 -8.23 11.26
CA VAL A 101 -2.51 -7.63 9.93
C VAL A 101 -3.89 -7.99 9.39
N PHE A 102 -4.46 -9.10 9.82
CA PHE A 102 -5.81 -9.52 9.45
C PHE A 102 -6.88 -8.73 10.22
N PHE A 103 -6.78 -8.66 11.54
CA PHE A 103 -7.83 -8.11 12.39
C PHE A 103 -7.72 -6.59 12.63
N LEU A 104 -6.52 -6.00 12.54
CA LEU A 104 -6.34 -4.57 12.78
C LEU A 104 -7.21 -3.68 11.86
N PRO A 105 -7.26 -3.91 10.53
CA PRO A 105 -8.14 -3.12 9.67
C PRO A 105 -9.63 -3.29 10.02
N ILE A 106 -10.06 -4.51 10.28
CA ILE A 106 -11.45 -4.79 10.70
C ILE A 106 -11.79 -3.99 11.97
N PHE A 107 -10.92 -4.05 12.98
CA PHE A 107 -11.08 -3.30 14.23
C PHE A 107 -11.16 -1.78 13.97
N VAL A 108 -10.22 -1.24 13.17
CA VAL A 108 -10.16 0.19 12.88
C VAL A 108 -11.46 0.69 12.23
N TYR A 109 -11.98 -0.05 11.26
CA TYR A 109 -13.18 0.37 10.53
C TYR A 109 -14.49 0.01 11.25
N SER A 110 -14.51 -0.98 12.13
CA SER A 110 -15.71 -1.31 12.94
C SER A 110 -15.85 -0.42 14.19
N LEU A 111 -14.77 0.10 14.75
CA LEU A 111 -14.79 0.82 16.01
C LEU A 111 -15.73 2.03 16.05
N PRO A 112 -15.79 2.93 15.06
CA PRO A 112 -16.72 4.06 15.07
C PRO A 112 -18.19 3.62 14.99
N ILE A 113 -18.49 2.51 14.31
CA ILE A 113 -19.85 1.94 14.27
C ILE A 113 -20.24 1.44 15.64
N LEU A 114 -19.38 0.66 16.29
CA LEU A 114 -19.60 0.16 17.63
C LEU A 114 -19.80 1.31 18.64
N PHE A 115 -19.04 2.40 18.47
CA PHE A 115 -19.17 3.59 19.30
C PHE A 115 -20.53 4.28 19.12
N ASN A 116 -20.99 4.45 17.87
CA ASN A 116 -22.31 5.03 17.58
C ASN A 116 -23.45 4.17 18.14
N ILE A 117 -23.35 2.84 18.04
CA ILE A 117 -24.32 1.92 18.65
C ILE A 117 -24.34 2.09 20.16
N ALA A 118 -23.16 2.15 20.80
CA ALA A 118 -23.05 2.30 22.26
C ALA A 118 -23.62 3.63 22.78
N LEU A 119 -23.59 4.69 21.97
CA LEU A 119 -24.19 5.99 22.29
C LEU A 119 -25.71 6.06 22.07
N GLY A 120 -26.34 4.95 21.67
CA GLY A 120 -27.78 4.91 21.40
C GLY A 120 -28.20 5.67 20.14
N ASN A 121 -27.27 5.93 19.23
CA ASN A 121 -27.52 6.49 17.91
C ASN A 121 -27.61 5.37 16.87
N PRO A 122 -28.69 4.55 16.86
CA PRO A 122 -28.88 3.52 15.83
C PRO A 122 -29.38 4.19 14.55
N SER A 123 -28.53 4.99 13.92
CA SER A 123 -28.83 5.46 12.57
C SER A 123 -28.80 4.24 11.66
N ASN A 124 -30.01 3.76 11.31
CA ASN A 124 -30.30 2.70 10.35
C ASN A 124 -29.76 1.30 10.71
N HIS A 125 -30.69 0.38 10.92
CA HIS A 125 -30.48 -1.06 11.17
C HIS A 125 -29.73 -1.81 10.05
N ASP A 126 -29.22 -1.11 9.03
CA ASP A 126 -28.55 -1.68 7.86
C ASP A 126 -27.03 -1.77 7.97
N TYR A 127 -26.44 -1.52 9.16
CA TYR A 127 -24.97 -1.54 9.35
C TYR A 127 -24.28 -2.83 8.90
N PHE A 128 -24.98 -3.94 8.88
CA PHE A 128 -24.43 -5.23 8.46
C PHE A 128 -25.05 -5.77 7.16
N ASN A 129 -25.99 -5.03 6.54
CA ASN A 129 -26.87 -5.67 5.58
C ASN A 129 -26.48 -5.51 4.11
N THR A 130 -25.73 -4.50 3.72
CA THR A 130 -25.57 -4.22 2.29
C THR A 130 -24.19 -4.41 1.70
N ASN A 131 -23.12 -4.19 2.47
CA ASN A 131 -21.77 -4.18 1.88
C ASN A 131 -20.93 -5.43 2.14
N LEU A 132 -21.28 -6.26 3.12
CA LEU A 132 -20.63 -7.58 3.23
C LEU A 132 -20.92 -8.45 2.00
N TRP A 133 -22.11 -8.31 1.41
CA TRP A 133 -22.46 -8.95 0.14
C TRP A 133 -21.71 -8.39 -1.06
N GLY A 134 -21.17 -7.16 -0.96
CA GLY A 134 -20.27 -6.58 -1.96
C GLY A 134 -18.86 -7.18 -1.93
N ILE A 135 -18.49 -7.91 -0.87
CA ILE A 135 -17.21 -8.62 -0.78
C ILE A 135 -17.34 -9.98 -1.47
N THR A 136 -17.42 -9.94 -2.77
CA THR A 136 -17.46 -11.16 -3.60
C THR A 136 -16.07 -11.71 -3.86
N LEU A 137 -15.98 -12.96 -4.28
CA LEU A 137 -14.70 -13.58 -4.64
C LEU A 137 -13.91 -12.76 -5.69
N PRO A 138 -14.53 -12.22 -6.76
CA PRO A 138 -13.83 -11.31 -7.69
C PRO A 138 -13.24 -10.08 -7.01
N VAL A 139 -13.97 -9.45 -6.07
CA VAL A 139 -13.46 -8.28 -5.32
C VAL A 139 -12.26 -8.66 -4.46
N VAL A 140 -12.29 -9.80 -3.77
CA VAL A 140 -11.16 -10.29 -2.98
C VAL A 140 -9.96 -10.57 -3.89
N LEU A 141 -10.15 -11.29 -5.00
CA LEU A 141 -9.08 -11.61 -5.95
C LEU A 141 -8.49 -10.36 -6.60
N SER A 142 -9.32 -9.38 -6.98
CA SER A 142 -8.83 -8.12 -7.54
C SER A 142 -7.99 -7.34 -6.54
N ASN A 143 -8.37 -7.30 -5.26
CA ASN A 143 -7.55 -6.66 -4.23
C ASN A 143 -6.22 -7.40 -3.98
N ILE A 144 -6.22 -8.74 -4.01
CA ILE A 144 -4.99 -9.52 -3.89
C ILE A 144 -4.05 -9.20 -5.06
N ILE A 145 -4.57 -9.20 -6.29
CA ILE A 145 -3.76 -9.05 -7.51
C ILE A 145 -3.36 -7.59 -7.74
N PHE A 146 -4.34 -6.67 -7.83
CA PHE A 146 -4.13 -5.29 -8.29
C PHE A 146 -3.82 -4.27 -7.18
N ALA A 147 -3.95 -4.66 -5.91
CA ALA A 147 -3.47 -3.85 -4.79
C ALA A 147 -2.29 -4.55 -4.10
N GLY A 148 -2.50 -5.71 -3.49
CA GLY A 148 -1.46 -6.39 -2.72
C GLY A 148 -0.21 -6.72 -3.51
N PHE A 149 -0.31 -7.58 -4.52
CA PHE A 149 0.83 -8.00 -5.36
C PHE A 149 1.32 -6.93 -6.32
N ALA A 150 0.44 -6.04 -6.75
CA ALA A 150 0.81 -4.98 -7.67
C ALA A 150 1.64 -3.88 -6.99
N GLU A 151 1.41 -3.60 -5.71
CA GLU A 151 1.96 -2.43 -5.05
C GLU A 151 3.02 -2.75 -4.00
N GLU A 152 2.78 -3.73 -3.10
CA GLU A 152 3.64 -3.93 -1.93
C GLU A 152 5.09 -4.33 -2.25
N PRO A 153 5.37 -5.13 -3.31
CA PRO A 153 6.76 -5.36 -3.72
C PRO A 153 7.51 -4.06 -4.04
N GLY A 154 6.84 -3.10 -4.68
CA GLY A 154 7.43 -1.81 -5.02
C GLY A 154 7.62 -0.92 -3.79
N TRP A 155 6.54 -0.62 -3.08
CA TRP A 155 6.57 0.32 -1.97
C TRP A 155 7.39 -0.20 -0.79
N ARG A 156 7.12 -1.43 -0.33
CA ARG A 156 7.72 -1.99 0.90
C ARG A 156 8.89 -2.93 0.61
N GLY A 157 8.89 -3.57 -0.57
CA GLY A 157 10.00 -4.44 -0.97
C GLY A 157 11.21 -3.67 -1.51
N TYR A 158 10.99 -2.58 -2.24
CA TYR A 158 12.04 -1.81 -2.90
C TYR A 158 12.27 -0.43 -2.28
N ALA A 159 11.27 0.47 -2.31
CA ALA A 159 11.46 1.87 -1.92
C ALA A 159 11.78 2.01 -0.43
N LEU A 160 11.01 1.38 0.44
CA LEU A 160 11.17 1.52 1.89
C LEU A 160 12.54 1.07 2.40
N PRO A 161 13.10 -0.10 2.04
CA PRO A 161 14.46 -0.49 2.45
C PRO A 161 15.54 0.49 2.01
N LYS A 162 15.44 1.02 0.80
CA LYS A 162 16.42 2.00 0.27
C LYS A 162 16.30 3.34 0.99
N MET A 163 15.11 3.86 1.18
CA MET A 163 14.90 5.11 1.90
C MET A 163 15.34 5.02 3.36
N ASN A 164 15.20 3.87 4.02
CA ASN A 164 15.64 3.66 5.39
C ASN A 164 17.16 3.68 5.58
N GLN A 165 17.94 3.60 4.49
CA GLN A 165 19.39 3.81 4.53
C GLN A 165 19.72 5.30 4.74
N HIS A 166 18.85 6.20 4.31
CA HIS A 166 19.05 7.65 4.33
C HIS A 166 18.25 8.34 5.44
N TYR A 167 17.03 7.87 5.69
CA TYR A 167 16.07 8.48 6.61
C TYR A 167 15.72 7.55 7.77
N LYS A 168 15.20 8.15 8.86
CA LYS A 168 14.54 7.39 9.92
C LYS A 168 13.30 6.69 9.35
N PRO A 169 12.94 5.49 9.81
CA PRO A 169 11.80 4.76 9.27
C PRO A 169 10.49 5.56 9.23
N ILE A 170 10.22 6.37 10.26
CA ILE A 170 9.02 7.22 10.27
C ILE A 170 9.02 8.22 9.11
N ILE A 171 10.16 8.84 8.81
CA ILE A 171 10.31 9.79 7.71
C ILE A 171 10.13 9.07 6.37
N SER A 172 10.74 7.88 6.21
CA SER A 172 10.54 7.05 5.02
C SER A 172 9.06 6.69 4.84
N GLY A 173 8.37 6.32 5.92
CA GLY A 173 6.94 6.01 5.92
C GLY A 173 6.08 7.20 5.49
N ILE A 174 6.38 8.40 6.01
CA ILE A 174 5.67 9.64 5.64
C ILE A 174 5.91 9.96 4.16
N ILE A 175 7.17 9.98 3.70
CA ILE A 175 7.49 10.32 2.31
C ILE A 175 6.82 9.34 1.35
N ILE A 176 6.95 8.02 1.60
CA ILE A 176 6.29 7.00 0.75
C ILE A 176 4.78 7.18 0.79
N GLY A 177 4.18 7.46 1.95
CA GLY A 177 2.75 7.66 2.09
C GLY A 177 2.23 8.85 1.29
N VAL A 178 2.93 9.98 1.34
CA VAL A 178 2.59 11.16 0.53
C VAL A 178 2.73 10.85 -0.96
N ILE A 179 3.85 10.26 -1.39
CA ILE A 179 4.07 9.88 -2.79
C ILE A 179 2.99 8.89 -3.26
N TRP A 180 2.65 7.91 -2.44
CA TRP A 180 1.62 6.92 -2.72
C TRP A 180 0.22 7.56 -2.86
N ALA A 181 -0.11 8.54 -2.01
CA ALA A 181 -1.35 9.30 -2.13
C ALA A 181 -1.40 10.10 -3.45
N PHE A 182 -0.30 10.78 -3.82
CA PHE A 182 -0.20 11.52 -5.08
C PHE A 182 -0.18 10.60 -6.31
N TRP A 183 0.32 9.37 -6.18
CA TRP A 183 0.21 8.37 -7.23
C TRP A 183 -1.27 8.06 -7.56
N HIS A 184 -2.16 8.04 -6.56
CA HIS A 184 -3.60 7.90 -6.75
C HIS A 184 -4.32 9.17 -7.24
N LEU A 185 -3.62 10.32 -7.34
CA LEU A 185 -4.21 11.60 -7.75
C LEU A 185 -4.98 11.50 -9.08
N LEU A 186 -4.54 10.59 -9.95
CA LEU A 186 -5.17 10.39 -11.25
C LEU A 186 -6.65 10.00 -11.14
N PHE A 187 -7.08 9.26 -10.10
CA PHE A 187 -8.49 8.94 -9.88
C PHE A 187 -9.35 10.18 -9.58
N TYR A 188 -8.75 11.23 -9.03
CA TYR A 188 -9.40 12.51 -8.80
C TYR A 188 -9.42 13.36 -10.07
N VAL A 189 -8.34 13.37 -10.83
CA VAL A 189 -8.24 14.07 -12.12
C VAL A 189 -9.24 13.52 -13.13
N LEU A 190 -9.41 12.19 -13.18
CA LEU A 190 -10.36 11.51 -14.07
C LEU A 190 -11.80 11.48 -13.53
N GLY A 191 -12.08 12.13 -12.40
CA GLY A 191 -13.43 12.26 -11.84
C GLY A 191 -13.97 11.01 -11.16
N SER A 192 -13.15 9.96 -10.95
CA SER A 192 -13.57 8.74 -10.25
C SER A 192 -13.74 8.95 -8.74
N ARG A 193 -13.18 10.03 -8.19
CA ARG A 193 -13.30 10.43 -6.77
C ARG A 193 -13.50 11.93 -6.63
N PRO A 194 -14.33 12.39 -5.65
CA PRO A 194 -14.54 13.81 -5.38
C PRO A 194 -13.27 14.49 -4.85
N TRP A 195 -12.91 15.64 -5.41
CA TRP A 195 -11.75 16.41 -4.96
C TRP A 195 -11.78 16.82 -3.48
N SER A 196 -12.98 17.01 -2.92
CA SER A 196 -13.17 17.34 -1.50
C SER A 196 -12.62 16.26 -0.56
N THR A 197 -12.48 15.01 -1.02
CA THR A 197 -11.96 13.89 -0.22
C THR A 197 -10.45 13.69 -0.36
N PHE A 198 -9.78 14.43 -1.26
CA PHE A 198 -8.34 14.24 -1.49
C PHE A 198 -7.46 14.55 -0.27
N PRO A 199 -7.67 15.66 0.49
CA PRO A 199 -6.87 15.94 1.69
C PRO A 199 -6.99 14.84 2.76
N GLN A 200 -8.21 14.31 2.96
CA GLN A 200 -8.46 13.21 3.89
C GLN A 200 -7.75 11.93 3.42
N PHE A 201 -7.76 11.66 2.12
CA PHE A 201 -7.07 10.53 1.52
C PHE A 201 -5.56 10.63 1.70
N VAL A 202 -4.96 11.80 1.45
CA VAL A 202 -3.52 12.04 1.67
C VAL A 202 -3.15 11.79 3.14
N PHE A 203 -3.93 12.31 4.08
CA PHE A 203 -3.72 12.07 5.50
C PHE A 203 -3.78 10.57 5.83
N THR A 204 -4.87 9.90 5.45
CA THR A 204 -5.10 8.48 5.78
C THR A 204 -4.02 7.58 5.18
N VAL A 205 -3.68 7.77 3.90
CA VAL A 205 -2.65 6.97 3.22
C VAL A 205 -1.26 7.20 3.82
N THR A 206 -0.96 8.45 4.24
CA THR A 206 0.32 8.75 4.90
C THR A 206 0.43 8.07 6.25
N VAL A 207 -0.61 8.15 7.07
CA VAL A 207 -0.63 7.50 8.38
C VAL A 207 -0.54 5.98 8.26
N ILE A 208 -1.31 5.38 7.36
CA ILE A 208 -1.29 3.93 7.17
C ILE A 208 0.06 3.46 6.60
N SER A 209 0.72 4.26 5.76
CA SER A 209 2.08 3.98 5.29
C SER A 209 3.09 3.91 6.43
N CYS A 210 2.92 4.72 7.49
CA CYS A 210 3.73 4.61 8.71
C CYS A 210 3.44 3.32 9.48
N ILE A 211 2.19 2.85 9.53
CA ILE A 211 1.83 1.55 10.12
C ILE A 211 2.46 0.41 9.31
N TYR A 212 2.38 0.43 7.97
CA TYR A 212 3.09 -0.52 7.11
C TYR A 212 4.59 -0.55 7.40
N THR A 213 5.19 0.64 7.52
CA THR A 213 6.62 0.77 7.83
C THR A 213 6.96 0.10 9.15
N LEU A 214 6.17 0.34 10.20
CA LEU A 214 6.35 -0.30 11.51
C LEU A 214 6.29 -1.82 11.43
N ILE A 215 5.24 -2.36 10.80
CA ILE A 215 5.05 -3.82 10.68
C ILE A 215 6.19 -4.42 9.83
N TYR A 216 6.56 -3.78 8.74
CA TYR A 216 7.67 -4.22 7.88
C TYR A 216 9.01 -4.19 8.62
N GLN A 217 9.28 -3.18 9.44
CA GLN A 217 10.51 -3.13 10.24
C GLN A 217 10.66 -4.34 11.17
N LYS A 218 9.55 -4.79 11.77
CA LYS A 218 9.54 -5.94 12.68
C LYS A 218 9.58 -7.29 11.97
N THR A 219 9.04 -7.38 10.76
CA THR A 219 8.78 -8.68 10.10
C THR A 219 9.63 -8.91 8.86
N LYS A 220 9.95 -7.84 8.13
CA LYS A 220 10.60 -7.91 6.80
C LYS A 220 9.85 -8.86 5.85
N SER A 221 8.52 -8.93 5.95
CA SER A 221 7.67 -9.85 5.19
C SER A 221 6.76 -9.08 4.24
N ILE A 222 6.98 -9.22 2.94
CA ILE A 222 6.09 -8.66 1.92
C ILE A 222 4.74 -9.37 1.88
N PRO A 223 4.65 -10.70 2.01
CA PRO A 223 3.34 -11.37 2.10
C PRO A 223 2.44 -10.83 3.22
N LEU A 224 3.01 -10.47 4.38
CA LEU A 224 2.24 -9.80 5.43
C LEU A 224 1.74 -8.42 5.02
N MET A 225 2.53 -7.65 4.27
CA MET A 225 2.11 -6.34 3.75
C MET A 225 0.97 -6.50 2.77
N ILE A 226 1.04 -7.51 1.90
CA ILE A 226 -0.04 -7.86 0.96
C ILE A 226 -1.33 -8.18 1.72
N ILE A 227 -1.28 -9.04 2.75
CA ILE A 227 -2.46 -9.38 3.56
C ILE A 227 -3.02 -8.12 4.23
N PHE A 228 -2.17 -7.28 4.81
CA PHE A 228 -2.61 -6.04 5.46
C PHE A 228 -3.29 -5.09 4.47
N HIS A 229 -2.74 -4.96 3.25
CA HIS A 229 -3.32 -4.14 2.18
C HIS A 229 -4.71 -4.64 1.77
N VAL A 230 -4.81 -5.92 1.49
CA VAL A 230 -6.08 -6.56 1.12
C VAL A 230 -7.12 -6.36 2.23
N MET A 231 -6.75 -6.65 3.47
CA MET A 231 -7.67 -6.52 4.61
C MET A 231 -8.07 -5.07 4.88
N HIS A 232 -7.14 -4.10 4.68
CA HIS A 232 -7.45 -2.68 4.76
C HIS A 232 -8.50 -2.28 3.71
N ASN A 233 -8.28 -2.64 2.45
CA ASN A 233 -9.19 -2.31 1.36
C ASN A 233 -10.57 -2.98 1.54
N LEU A 234 -10.60 -4.27 1.89
CA LEU A 234 -11.84 -5.00 2.13
C LEU A 234 -12.61 -4.42 3.33
N SER A 235 -11.93 -4.08 4.42
CA SER A 235 -12.56 -3.46 5.58
C SER A 235 -13.10 -2.08 5.24
N ASN A 236 -12.34 -1.25 4.51
CA ASN A 236 -12.82 0.03 4.03
C ASN A 236 -14.06 -0.14 3.14
N THR A 237 -14.06 -1.09 2.20
CA THR A 237 -15.20 -1.38 1.33
C THR A 237 -16.43 -1.86 2.12
N ALA A 238 -16.22 -2.74 3.12
CA ALA A 238 -17.31 -3.25 3.96
C ALA A 238 -18.01 -2.16 4.76
N PHE A 239 -17.27 -1.15 5.21
CA PHE A 239 -17.77 -0.13 6.14
C PHE A 239 -17.91 1.27 5.53
N ILE A 240 -17.61 1.46 4.23
CA ILE A 240 -17.56 2.78 3.56
C ILE A 240 -18.88 3.55 3.62
N ASN A 241 -20.01 2.87 3.59
CA ASN A 241 -21.34 3.52 3.61
C ASN A 241 -21.72 4.04 5.01
N TYR A 242 -20.95 3.69 6.03
CA TYR A 242 -21.27 3.97 7.43
C TYR A 242 -20.33 4.98 8.07
N LEU A 243 -19.22 5.29 7.42
CA LEU A 243 -18.17 6.10 8.00
C LEU A 243 -17.54 7.02 6.96
N ASP A 244 -17.34 8.26 7.36
CA ASP A 244 -16.36 9.10 6.68
C ASP A 244 -14.98 8.39 6.75
N PRO A 245 -14.31 8.17 5.60
CA PRO A 245 -12.98 7.54 5.55
C PRO A 245 -11.93 8.19 6.46
N LEU A 246 -12.14 9.43 6.88
CA LEU A 246 -11.29 10.15 7.81
C LEU A 246 -11.19 9.45 9.17
N TRP A 247 -12.26 8.81 9.66
CA TRP A 247 -12.25 8.11 10.95
C TRP A 247 -11.22 6.97 10.97
N GLY A 248 -11.14 6.22 9.88
CA GLY A 248 -10.10 5.18 9.75
C GLY A 248 -8.69 5.77 9.88
N GLY A 249 -8.43 6.90 9.21
CA GLY A 249 -7.17 7.63 9.29
C GLY A 249 -6.87 8.13 10.72
N ILE A 250 -7.86 8.70 11.41
CA ILE A 250 -7.71 9.18 12.79
C ILE A 250 -7.38 8.02 13.75
N ILE A 251 -8.07 6.90 13.64
CA ILE A 251 -7.83 5.74 14.52
C ILE A 251 -6.43 5.17 14.28
N TYR A 252 -6.02 5.00 13.02
CA TYR A 252 -4.64 4.60 12.69
C TYR A 252 -3.62 5.59 13.24
N PHE A 253 -3.89 6.89 13.18
CA PHE A 253 -3.02 7.93 13.73
C PHE A 253 -2.88 7.80 15.25
N VAL A 254 -3.99 7.61 15.97
CA VAL A 254 -3.96 7.37 17.43
C VAL A 254 -3.14 6.12 17.75
N ILE A 255 -3.35 5.01 17.02
CA ILE A 255 -2.58 3.77 17.20
C ILE A 255 -1.08 4.03 16.95
N LEU A 256 -0.73 4.75 15.88
CA LEU A 256 0.66 5.10 15.56
C LEU A 256 1.29 5.91 16.71
N VAL A 257 0.60 6.93 17.21
CA VAL A 257 1.07 7.76 18.31
C VAL A 257 1.29 6.93 19.57
N MET A 258 0.34 6.05 19.94
CA MET A 258 0.49 5.14 21.09
C MET A 258 1.71 4.22 20.95
N ILE A 259 1.97 3.70 19.75
CA ILE A 259 3.15 2.86 19.49
C ILE A 259 4.44 3.68 19.60
N LEU A 260 4.45 4.91 19.09
CA LEU A 260 5.61 5.80 19.19
C LEU A 260 5.93 6.17 20.63
N PHE A 261 4.93 6.38 21.48
CA PHE A 261 5.14 6.58 22.93
C PHE A 261 5.72 5.36 23.62
N ARG A 262 5.28 4.15 23.25
CA ARG A 262 5.70 2.90 23.88
C ARG A 262 7.04 2.39 23.38
N ASP A 263 7.30 2.45 22.07
CA ASP A 263 8.51 1.91 21.41
C ASP A 263 8.97 2.82 20.28
N SER A 264 9.44 4.01 20.66
CA SER A 264 9.93 5.01 19.70
C SER A 264 11.17 4.55 18.91
N LYS A 265 12.00 3.69 19.51
CA LYS A 265 13.30 3.32 18.94
C LYS A 265 13.22 2.73 17.54
N ILE A 266 12.19 1.94 17.27
CA ILE A 266 12.03 1.27 15.97
C ILE A 266 11.74 2.22 14.81
N MET A 267 11.08 3.33 15.10
CA MET A 267 10.65 4.29 14.07
C MET A 267 11.51 5.55 14.04
N LEU A 268 12.08 5.93 15.19
CA LEU A 268 12.82 7.18 15.35
C LEU A 268 14.32 7.04 15.24
N ASN A 269 14.89 5.84 15.38
CA ASN A 269 16.31 5.63 15.20
C ASN A 269 16.62 5.31 13.74
N LYS A 270 17.66 5.94 13.21
CA LYS A 270 18.20 5.61 11.89
C LYS A 270 18.73 4.17 11.92
N ILE A 271 18.43 3.39 10.90
CA ILE A 271 18.95 2.04 10.78
C ILE A 271 20.43 2.16 10.43
N SER A 272 21.32 1.72 11.34
CA SER A 272 22.74 1.63 11.02
C SER A 272 22.92 0.70 9.83
N PRO A 273 23.72 1.07 8.82
CA PRO A 273 24.15 0.12 7.80
C PRO A 273 24.85 -1.04 8.52
N GLN A 274 24.26 -2.22 8.53
CA GLN A 274 24.93 -3.38 9.05
C GLN A 274 26.09 -3.69 8.10
N ASN A 275 27.31 -3.67 8.64
CA ASN A 275 28.53 -4.00 7.94
C ASN A 275 28.33 -5.28 7.11
N GLY A 276 28.10 -5.14 5.79
CA GLY A 276 28.35 -6.12 4.75
C GLY A 276 27.72 -7.53 4.85
N LYS A 277 26.84 -7.81 5.83
CA LYS A 277 26.18 -9.10 5.91
C LYS A 277 24.71 -8.96 5.54
N PRO A 278 24.25 -9.61 4.45
CA PRO A 278 22.83 -9.73 4.19
C PRO A 278 22.21 -10.50 5.37
N ASN A 279 21.21 -9.90 6.02
CA ASN A 279 20.37 -10.67 6.96
C ASN A 279 19.67 -11.77 6.18
N ILE A 280 20.11 -12.99 6.39
CA ILE A 280 19.52 -14.23 5.90
C ILE A 280 18.19 -14.47 6.63
#